data_60a279b44bca9589336d71309bc19481
#
_entry.id   60a279b44bca9589336d71309bc19481
#
_cell.length_a   1.000
_cell.length_b   1.000
_cell.length_c   1.000
_cell.angle_alpha   90.00
_cell.angle_beta   90.00
_cell.angle_gamma   90.00
#
_symmetry.space_group_name_H-M   'P 1'
#
loop_
_entity.id
_entity.type
_entity.pdbx_description
1 polymer ?
#
loop_
_entity_poly.entity_id
_entity_poly.type
_entity_poly.pdbx_seq_one_letter_code
_entity_poly.pdbx_strand_id
1 'polypeptide(L)'
;EYYNSIINMYADWGVDFIKCDDICVTEFRRWDNPYTADYEIEMLRKAIDNCGREIVLSLSPGPAPIKHADHLCANANMWRMTGDFWDQWGKLYEMFDKCKEWEGVSSKGNWPDCDMLPLGNLSKNGWCHGPQDRYTQFTKDEQITLMTLWSIFRSPLMFGGEMRNNDEWTLSLMTNEEILDVNQHSHDGKQAYRDENIVIWTATSSDNKPLVAVFNVSTEDAERFYYSMESSFVS
;
A
#
# COMPACT_ATOMS: atom_id res chain seq x y z
N GLU A 1 -9.89 -21.60 20.46
CA GLU A 1 -11.11 -22.26 19.92
C GLU A 1 -11.92 -21.30 19.04
N TYR A 2 -12.21 -20.07 19.51
CA TYR A 2 -13.03 -19.09 18.78
C TYR A 2 -12.51 -18.76 17.37
N TYR A 3 -11.26 -18.32 17.24
CA TYR A 3 -10.69 -17.99 15.94
C TYR A 3 -10.61 -19.21 15.01
N ASN A 4 -10.29 -20.41 15.54
CA ASN A 4 -10.29 -21.63 14.74
C ASN A 4 -11.68 -21.91 14.16
N SER A 5 -12.76 -21.72 14.91
CA SER A 5 -14.12 -21.97 14.42
C SER A 5 -14.51 -21.00 13.29
N ILE A 6 -14.14 -19.72 13.43
CA ILE A 6 -14.42 -18.71 12.38
C ILE A 6 -13.59 -18.97 11.12
N ILE A 7 -12.29 -19.19 11.28
CA ILE A 7 -11.40 -19.41 10.13
C ILE A 7 -11.73 -20.72 9.41
N ASN A 8 -12.07 -21.78 10.13
CA ASN A 8 -12.55 -23.03 9.50
C ASN A 8 -13.83 -22.80 8.69
N MET A 9 -14.77 -22.04 9.22
CA MET A 9 -15.99 -21.67 8.49
C MET A 9 -15.68 -20.90 7.19
N TYR A 10 -14.74 -19.93 7.24
CA TYR A 10 -14.30 -19.21 6.05
C TYR A 10 -13.56 -20.10 5.06
N ALA A 11 -12.73 -21.02 5.56
CA ALA A 11 -12.04 -22.00 4.72
C ALA A 11 -13.05 -22.93 4.00
N ASP A 12 -14.09 -23.40 4.70
CA ASP A 12 -15.17 -24.21 4.14
C ASP A 12 -15.97 -23.44 3.08
N TRP A 13 -16.10 -22.13 3.21
CA TRP A 13 -16.73 -21.26 2.21
C TRP A 13 -15.84 -20.96 1.00
N GLY A 14 -14.56 -21.36 1.06
CA GLY A 14 -13.61 -21.12 -0.02
C GLY A 14 -13.00 -19.72 -0.01
N VAL A 15 -12.95 -19.06 1.14
CA VAL A 15 -12.31 -17.73 1.29
C VAL A 15 -10.79 -17.85 1.16
N ASP A 16 -10.18 -17.00 0.32
CA ASP A 16 -8.74 -16.95 0.07
C ASP A 16 -8.06 -15.71 0.67
N PHE A 17 -8.84 -14.70 1.05
CA PHE A 17 -8.34 -13.42 1.54
C PHE A 17 -9.23 -12.89 2.66
N ILE A 18 -8.61 -12.51 3.77
CA ILE A 18 -9.29 -11.90 4.92
C ILE A 18 -8.64 -10.55 5.20
N LYS A 19 -9.43 -9.48 5.17
CA LYS A 19 -9.04 -8.18 5.72
C LYS A 19 -9.63 -8.06 7.12
N CYS A 20 -8.76 -8.00 8.12
CA CYS A 20 -9.13 -7.81 9.52
C CYS A 20 -8.97 -6.35 9.88
N ASP A 21 -10.09 -5.70 10.22
CA ASP A 21 -10.14 -4.29 10.56
C ASP A 21 -9.90 -4.05 12.06
N ASP A 22 -9.57 -2.81 12.43
CA ASP A 22 -9.37 -2.35 13.81
C ASP A 22 -8.38 -3.19 14.65
N ILE A 23 -7.29 -3.66 14.04
CA ILE A 23 -6.38 -4.61 14.70
C ILE A 23 -4.95 -4.12 14.92
N CYS A 24 -4.37 -3.30 14.03
CA CYS A 24 -2.99 -2.83 14.18
C CYS A 24 -2.86 -1.71 15.21
N VAL A 25 -3.62 -0.64 15.03
CA VAL A 25 -3.76 0.47 15.98
C VAL A 25 -5.23 0.79 16.08
N THR A 26 -5.76 0.79 17.29
CA THR A 26 -7.12 1.18 17.52
C THR A 26 -7.17 2.37 18.45
N GLU A 27 -7.92 3.40 18.09
CA GLU A 27 -8.15 4.58 18.95
C GLU A 27 -8.85 4.20 20.27
N PHE A 28 -9.46 3.04 20.33
CA PHE A 28 -10.22 2.56 21.47
C PHE A 28 -9.40 1.76 22.48
N ARG A 29 -8.13 1.43 22.17
CA ARG A 29 -7.31 0.57 23.00
C ARG A 29 -6.00 1.22 23.40
N ARG A 30 -5.91 1.65 24.65
CA ARG A 30 -4.69 2.03 25.39
C ARG A 30 -3.75 3.04 24.75
N TRP A 31 -3.71 4.20 25.35
CA TRP A 31 -2.79 5.31 25.05
C TRP A 31 -1.29 4.95 25.20
N ASP A 32 -0.98 3.94 26.01
CA ASP A 32 0.38 3.50 26.35
C ASP A 32 0.95 2.43 25.42
N ASN A 33 0.09 1.71 24.70
CA ASN A 33 0.49 0.73 23.71
C ASN A 33 -0.47 0.72 22.51
N PRO A 34 -0.17 1.45 21.44
CA PRO A 34 -1.02 1.49 20.26
C PRO A 34 -1.07 0.14 19.50
N TYR A 35 -0.16 -0.80 19.77
CA TYR A 35 -0.14 -2.14 19.19
C TYR A 35 -0.63 -3.19 20.18
N THR A 36 -1.89 -3.07 20.59
CA THR A 36 -2.47 -3.91 21.66
C THR A 36 -3.09 -5.21 21.18
N ALA A 37 -3.21 -5.41 19.86
CA ALA A 37 -3.85 -6.59 19.27
C ALA A 37 -2.83 -7.65 18.77
N ASP A 38 -1.60 -7.60 19.24
CA ASP A 38 -0.55 -8.57 18.87
C ASP A 38 -0.99 -10.03 19.10
N TYR A 39 -1.57 -10.35 20.26
CA TYR A 39 -2.11 -11.69 20.54
C TYR A 39 -3.26 -12.08 19.60
N GLU A 40 -4.11 -11.15 19.23
CA GLU A 40 -5.23 -11.41 18.31
C GLU A 40 -4.71 -11.69 16.90
N ILE A 41 -3.67 -10.96 16.46
CA ILE A 41 -2.98 -11.21 15.20
C ILE A 41 -2.36 -12.61 15.18
N GLU A 42 -1.63 -12.98 16.24
CA GLU A 42 -1.06 -14.32 16.39
C GLU A 42 -2.13 -15.42 16.38
N MET A 43 -3.24 -15.19 17.08
CA MET A 43 -4.34 -16.16 17.11
C MET A 43 -5.01 -16.34 15.76
N LEU A 44 -5.17 -15.25 14.98
CA LEU A 44 -5.68 -15.30 13.62
C LEU A 44 -4.72 -16.07 12.71
N ARG A 45 -3.41 -15.74 12.75
CA ARG A 45 -2.39 -16.45 11.96
C ARG A 45 -2.40 -17.93 12.27
N LYS A 46 -2.36 -18.29 13.55
CA LYS A 46 -2.41 -19.69 13.97
C LYS A 46 -3.68 -20.42 13.53
N ALA A 47 -4.82 -19.74 13.55
CA ALA A 47 -6.07 -20.33 13.06
C ALA A 47 -6.04 -20.57 11.55
N ILE A 48 -5.46 -19.64 10.79
CA ILE A 48 -5.26 -19.79 9.34
C ILE A 48 -4.30 -20.96 9.05
N ASP A 49 -3.19 -21.05 9.76
CA ASP A 49 -2.23 -22.16 9.57
C ASP A 49 -2.85 -23.54 9.86
N ASN A 50 -3.83 -23.60 10.75
CA ASN A 50 -4.50 -24.83 11.14
C ASN A 50 -5.71 -25.21 10.27
N CYS A 51 -6.25 -24.31 9.45
CA CYS A 51 -7.49 -24.57 8.73
C CYS A 51 -7.34 -25.43 7.46
N GLY A 52 -6.08 -25.70 7.04
CA GLY A 52 -5.77 -26.51 5.87
C GLY A 52 -5.99 -25.80 4.51
N ARG A 53 -6.27 -24.48 4.51
CA ARG A 53 -6.41 -23.66 3.31
C ARG A 53 -5.43 -22.49 3.37
N GLU A 54 -4.81 -22.14 2.25
CA GLU A 54 -4.01 -20.93 2.14
C GLU A 54 -4.93 -19.71 2.10
N ILE A 55 -4.82 -18.86 3.13
CA ILE A 55 -5.61 -17.63 3.26
C ILE A 55 -4.65 -16.46 3.50
N VAL A 56 -4.74 -15.44 2.68
CA VAL A 56 -4.01 -14.18 2.86
C VAL A 56 -4.64 -13.38 4.00
N LEU A 57 -3.82 -12.97 4.97
CA LEU A 57 -4.23 -12.10 6.06
C LEU A 57 -3.75 -10.66 5.83
N SER A 58 -4.71 -9.75 5.68
CA SER A 58 -4.52 -8.31 5.60
C SER A 58 -4.98 -7.64 6.89
N LEU A 59 -4.15 -6.78 7.46
CA LEU A 59 -4.45 -6.05 8.69
C LEU A 59 -4.77 -4.57 8.41
N SER A 60 -5.84 -4.06 9.00
CA SER A 60 -6.36 -2.70 8.84
C SER A 60 -7.13 -2.26 10.09
N PRO A 61 -7.31 -0.96 10.38
CA PRO A 61 -6.52 0.10 9.79
C PRO A 61 -5.11 0.13 10.38
N GLY A 62 -4.28 1.02 9.82
CA GLY A 62 -3.01 1.44 10.37
C GLY A 62 -3.15 2.68 11.25
N PRO A 63 -2.03 3.38 11.51
CA PRO A 63 -0.70 3.00 11.03
C PRO A 63 -0.10 1.85 11.86
N ALA A 64 0.29 0.78 11.19
CA ALA A 64 1.07 -0.26 11.84
C ALA A 64 2.43 0.33 12.28
N PRO A 65 2.88 0.10 13.53
CA PRO A 65 4.13 0.69 13.99
C PRO A 65 5.33 -0.05 13.41
N ILE A 66 6.25 0.66 12.76
CA ILE A 66 7.47 0.08 12.15
C ILE A 66 8.32 -0.74 13.13
N LYS A 67 8.35 -0.37 14.40
CA LYS A 67 9.05 -1.12 15.46
C LYS A 67 8.53 -2.55 15.67
N HIS A 68 7.35 -2.88 15.13
CA HIS A 68 6.75 -4.21 15.16
C HIS A 68 6.78 -4.90 13.79
N ALA A 69 7.62 -4.44 12.86
CA ALA A 69 7.73 -5.02 11.52
C ALA A 69 8.00 -6.52 11.55
N ASP A 70 8.90 -6.99 12.42
CA ASP A 70 9.21 -8.42 12.56
C ASP A 70 7.99 -9.25 12.98
N HIS A 71 7.18 -8.74 13.92
CA HIS A 71 5.95 -9.40 14.34
C HIS A 71 4.91 -9.43 13.23
N LEU A 72 4.76 -8.34 12.48
CA LEU A 72 3.86 -8.25 11.33
C LEU A 72 4.29 -9.22 10.23
N CYS A 73 5.58 -9.25 9.89
CA CYS A 73 6.11 -10.19 8.89
C CYS A 73 5.91 -11.65 9.29
N ALA A 74 5.97 -11.97 10.59
CA ALA A 74 5.76 -13.34 11.08
C ALA A 74 4.29 -13.76 11.05
N ASN A 75 3.34 -12.82 11.14
CA ASN A 75 1.94 -13.14 11.41
C ASN A 75 0.93 -12.67 10.35
N ALA A 76 1.31 -11.79 9.43
CA ALA A 76 0.42 -11.26 8.40
C ALA A 76 1.08 -11.23 7.02
N ASN A 77 0.27 -11.16 5.98
CA ASN A 77 0.73 -11.06 4.60
C ASN A 77 0.76 -9.61 4.11
N MET A 78 -0.09 -8.77 4.64
CA MET A 78 -0.06 -7.33 4.38
C MET A 78 -0.65 -6.57 5.57
N TRP A 79 -0.26 -5.30 5.73
CA TRP A 79 -0.71 -4.42 6.80
C TRP A 79 -0.65 -2.97 6.39
N ARG A 80 -1.62 -2.21 6.85
CA ARG A 80 -1.72 -0.77 6.58
C ARG A 80 -0.61 0.01 7.31
N MET A 81 0.15 0.79 6.55
CA MET A 81 1.18 1.70 7.10
C MET A 81 0.59 3.04 7.55
N THR A 82 -0.65 3.31 7.18
CA THR A 82 -1.33 4.59 7.37
C THR A 82 -2.77 4.38 7.82
N GLY A 83 -3.41 5.42 8.30
CA GLY A 83 -4.86 5.50 8.42
C GLY A 83 -5.52 5.47 7.03
N ASP A 84 -6.83 5.76 6.95
CA ASP A 84 -7.54 5.72 5.67
C ASP A 84 -6.97 6.74 4.70
N PHE A 85 -6.60 6.24 3.52
CA PHE A 85 -6.05 7.04 2.43
C PHE A 85 -7.15 7.46 1.46
N TRP A 86 -7.30 8.77 1.30
CA TRP A 86 -8.24 9.35 0.36
C TRP A 86 -7.55 10.29 -0.62
N ASP A 87 -8.25 10.66 -1.68
CA ASP A 87 -7.81 11.46 -2.82
C ASP A 87 -7.52 12.92 -2.48
N GLN A 88 -6.52 13.13 -1.63
CA GLN A 88 -6.01 14.44 -1.20
C GLN A 88 -4.50 14.48 -1.40
N TRP A 89 -4.00 15.52 -2.08
CA TRP A 89 -2.56 15.68 -2.32
C TRP A 89 -1.71 15.58 -1.04
N GLY A 90 -2.14 16.22 0.05
CA GLY A 90 -1.42 16.17 1.32
C GLY A 90 -1.21 14.74 1.82
N LYS A 91 -2.21 13.86 1.66
CA LYS A 91 -2.10 12.43 2.00
C LYS A 91 -1.13 11.69 1.09
N LEU A 92 -1.15 11.98 -0.20
CA LEU A 92 -0.21 11.41 -1.16
C LEU A 92 1.23 11.88 -0.87
N TYR A 93 1.41 13.15 -0.54
CA TYR A 93 2.71 13.70 -0.16
C TYR A 93 3.28 13.06 1.12
N GLU A 94 2.46 12.89 2.16
CA GLU A 94 2.82 12.18 3.39
C GLU A 94 3.24 10.72 3.13
N MET A 95 2.70 10.09 2.08
CA MET A 95 3.00 8.69 1.76
C MET A 95 4.45 8.47 1.34
N PHE A 96 5.12 9.47 0.78
CA PHE A 96 6.57 9.37 0.52
C PHE A 96 7.38 9.13 1.79
N ASP A 97 6.99 9.75 2.91
CA ASP A 97 7.63 9.55 4.22
C ASP A 97 7.31 8.16 4.76
N LYS A 98 6.06 7.71 4.61
CA LYS A 98 5.65 6.37 5.03
C LYS A 98 6.35 5.27 4.24
N CYS A 99 6.44 5.41 2.93
CA CYS A 99 7.21 4.48 2.10
C CYS A 99 8.69 4.46 2.50
N LYS A 100 9.28 5.62 2.82
CA LYS A 100 10.67 5.69 3.31
C LYS A 100 10.84 5.02 4.67
N GLU A 101 9.90 5.21 5.59
CA GLU A 101 9.91 4.57 6.92
C GLU A 101 9.90 3.02 6.80
N TRP A 102 9.15 2.48 5.85
CA TRP A 102 8.97 1.04 5.64
C TRP A 102 9.88 0.44 4.55
N GLU A 103 10.84 1.21 4.06
CA GLU A 103 11.82 0.76 3.06
C GLU A 103 12.55 -0.52 3.52
N GLY A 104 12.68 -1.49 2.63
CA GLY A 104 13.38 -2.74 2.89
C GLY A 104 12.62 -3.78 3.72
N VAL A 105 11.41 -3.48 4.19
CA VAL A 105 10.59 -4.45 4.94
C VAL A 105 9.83 -5.40 4.04
N SER A 106 9.44 -4.98 2.84
CA SER A 106 8.71 -5.85 1.90
C SER A 106 9.53 -7.08 1.51
N SER A 107 8.88 -8.22 1.54
CA SER A 107 9.45 -9.50 1.09
C SER A 107 8.35 -10.36 0.48
N LYS A 108 8.73 -11.51 -0.10
CA LYS A 108 7.73 -12.42 -0.69
C LYS A 108 6.73 -12.89 0.38
N GLY A 109 5.51 -12.48 0.23
CA GLY A 109 4.40 -12.81 1.14
C GLY A 109 4.18 -11.82 2.29
N ASN A 110 4.98 -10.73 2.36
CA ASN A 110 4.89 -9.70 3.39
C ASN A 110 4.94 -8.31 2.74
N TRP A 111 3.83 -7.57 2.81
CA TRP A 111 3.66 -6.34 2.06
C TRP A 111 3.13 -5.20 2.93
N PRO A 112 3.97 -4.18 3.23
CA PRO A 112 3.47 -2.92 3.75
C PRO A 112 2.48 -2.29 2.75
N ASP A 113 1.30 -1.92 3.23
CA ASP A 113 0.16 -1.49 2.42
C ASP A 113 -0.06 0.02 2.55
N CYS A 114 0.06 0.73 1.44
CA CYS A 114 -0.21 2.16 1.33
C CYS A 114 -1.72 2.49 1.31
N ASP A 115 -2.58 1.49 1.42
CA ASP A 115 -4.03 1.56 1.26
C ASP A 115 -4.51 1.57 -0.18
N MET A 116 -5.82 1.79 -0.35
CA MET A 116 -6.52 1.73 -1.62
C MET A 116 -6.00 2.77 -2.63
N LEU A 117 -6.32 2.50 -3.90
CA LEU A 117 -6.18 3.43 -5.01
C LEU A 117 -7.51 4.17 -5.21
N PRO A 118 -7.70 5.39 -4.69
CA PRO A 118 -8.94 6.15 -4.84
C PRO A 118 -9.02 6.80 -6.22
N LEU A 119 -9.17 5.98 -7.25
CA LEU A 119 -9.22 6.38 -8.65
C LEU A 119 -10.61 6.17 -9.24
N GLY A 120 -10.90 6.85 -10.35
CA GLY A 120 -12.17 6.75 -11.05
C GLY A 120 -13.36 7.30 -10.25
N ASN A 121 -14.52 6.64 -10.38
CA ASN A 121 -15.71 7.01 -9.62
C ASN A 121 -15.62 6.44 -8.19
N LEU A 122 -15.60 7.33 -7.20
CA LEU A 122 -15.41 6.95 -5.80
C LEU A 122 -16.71 6.83 -5.01
N SER A 123 -17.78 7.42 -5.49
CA SER A 123 -19.06 7.37 -4.80
C SER A 123 -20.22 7.34 -5.78
N LYS A 124 -21.03 6.31 -5.66
CA LYS A 124 -22.33 6.21 -6.32
C LYS A 124 -23.36 5.78 -5.30
N ASN A 125 -24.22 6.70 -4.89
CA ASN A 125 -25.24 6.50 -3.86
C ASN A 125 -24.67 6.09 -2.49
N GLY A 126 -23.44 6.42 -2.22
CA GLY A 126 -22.71 5.79 -1.12
C GLY A 126 -22.20 6.72 -0.05
N TRP A 127 -21.80 6.06 0.94
CA TRP A 127 -21.19 6.54 2.15
C TRP A 127 -19.69 6.72 1.89
N CYS A 128 -19.27 7.90 1.50
CA CYS A 128 -17.84 8.21 1.51
C CYS A 128 -17.63 9.69 1.81
N HIS A 129 -16.42 10.02 2.20
CA HIS A 129 -16.02 11.39 2.46
C HIS A 129 -16.17 12.24 1.17
N GLY A 130 -17.16 13.11 1.14
CA GLY A 130 -17.41 13.99 0.03
C GLY A 130 -18.82 13.86 -0.59
N PRO A 131 -19.10 14.62 -1.65
CA PRO A 131 -20.40 14.59 -2.30
C PRO A 131 -20.70 13.23 -2.94
N GLN A 132 -21.98 12.89 -3.03
CA GLN A 132 -22.43 11.68 -3.74
C GLN A 132 -22.10 11.79 -5.23
N ASP A 133 -21.89 10.64 -5.87
CA ASP A 133 -21.58 10.52 -7.30
C ASP A 133 -20.40 11.40 -7.73
N ARG A 134 -19.26 11.21 -7.07
CA ARG A 134 -18.03 11.94 -7.37
C ARG A 134 -16.95 11.04 -7.97
N TYR A 135 -16.14 11.63 -8.83
CA TYR A 135 -14.87 11.08 -9.27
C TYR A 135 -13.74 11.48 -8.32
N THR A 136 -12.59 10.82 -8.46
CA THR A 136 -11.37 11.19 -7.74
C THR A 136 -11.06 12.69 -7.91
N GLN A 137 -10.63 13.32 -6.83
CA GLN A 137 -10.20 14.73 -6.84
C GLN A 137 -8.73 14.88 -7.27
N PHE A 138 -7.98 13.78 -7.34
CA PHE A 138 -6.63 13.81 -7.87
C PHE A 138 -6.60 14.27 -9.32
N THR A 139 -5.73 15.23 -9.62
CA THR A 139 -5.38 15.57 -11.00
C THR A 139 -4.78 14.35 -11.72
N LYS A 140 -4.67 14.37 -13.03
CA LYS A 140 -4.04 13.27 -13.77
C LYS A 140 -2.59 13.03 -13.35
N ASP A 141 -1.84 14.09 -13.05
CA ASP A 141 -0.45 14.00 -12.61
C ASP A 141 -0.34 13.40 -11.21
N GLU A 142 -1.25 13.75 -10.29
CA GLU A 142 -1.33 13.14 -8.97
C GLU A 142 -1.72 11.65 -9.05
N GLN A 143 -2.60 11.27 -9.98
CA GLN A 143 -2.94 9.86 -10.23
C GLN A 143 -1.75 9.07 -10.79
N ILE A 144 -0.95 9.65 -11.69
CA ILE A 144 0.30 9.05 -12.17
C ILE A 144 1.29 8.93 -10.99
N THR A 145 1.43 9.96 -10.18
CA THR A 145 2.29 9.97 -8.99
C THR A 145 1.90 8.85 -8.04
N LEU A 146 0.61 8.71 -7.74
CA LEU A 146 0.06 7.63 -6.91
C LEU A 146 0.44 6.24 -7.46
N MET A 147 0.09 5.97 -8.71
CA MET A 147 0.36 4.67 -9.33
C MET A 147 1.86 4.36 -9.38
N THR A 148 2.69 5.35 -9.67
CA THR A 148 4.15 5.19 -9.74
C THR A 148 4.74 4.90 -8.37
N LEU A 149 4.32 5.64 -7.32
CA LEU A 149 4.82 5.41 -5.96
C LEU A 149 4.41 4.05 -5.42
N TRP A 150 3.11 3.68 -5.51
CA TRP A 150 2.64 2.34 -5.08
C TRP A 150 3.39 1.22 -5.81
N SER A 151 3.66 1.42 -7.10
CA SER A 151 4.31 0.39 -7.90
C SER A 151 5.80 0.24 -7.58
N ILE A 152 6.57 1.33 -7.49
CA ILE A 152 8.01 1.23 -7.21
C ILE A 152 8.31 0.86 -5.75
N PHE A 153 7.43 1.22 -4.81
CA PHE A 153 7.47 0.77 -3.43
C PHE A 153 6.98 -0.67 -3.26
N ARG A 154 6.20 -1.19 -4.24
CA ARG A 154 5.56 -2.50 -4.24
C ARG A 154 4.45 -2.65 -3.18
N SER A 155 3.70 -1.58 -2.95
CA SER A 155 2.44 -1.69 -2.19
C SER A 155 1.45 -2.59 -2.93
N PRO A 156 0.63 -3.38 -2.24
CA PRO A 156 -0.53 -4.01 -2.85
C PRO A 156 -1.41 -2.99 -3.58
N LEU A 157 -1.90 -3.35 -4.78
CA LEU A 157 -2.77 -2.48 -5.57
C LEU A 157 -4.22 -2.85 -5.31
N MET A 158 -4.87 -2.14 -4.39
CA MET A 158 -6.26 -2.36 -4.00
C MET A 158 -7.14 -1.25 -4.57
N PHE A 159 -7.89 -1.51 -5.64
CA PHE A 159 -8.72 -0.51 -6.28
C PHE A 159 -9.88 -0.07 -5.38
N GLY A 160 -9.98 1.24 -5.14
CA GLY A 160 -10.97 1.84 -4.24
C GLY A 160 -12.17 2.49 -4.93
N GLY A 161 -12.24 2.43 -6.26
CA GLY A 161 -13.32 3.01 -7.05
C GLY A 161 -14.41 2.01 -7.46
N GLU A 162 -15.44 2.50 -8.14
CA GLU A 162 -16.53 1.68 -8.70
C GLU A 162 -16.05 0.99 -9.98
N MET A 163 -15.83 -0.31 -9.92
CA MET A 163 -15.21 -1.08 -11.02
C MET A 163 -16.05 -1.14 -12.31
N ARG A 164 -17.37 -0.98 -12.22
CA ARG A 164 -18.29 -1.09 -13.37
C ARG A 164 -18.38 0.20 -14.19
N ASN A 165 -17.80 1.28 -13.72
CA ASN A 165 -17.97 2.61 -14.31
C ASN A 165 -16.63 3.37 -14.39
N ASN A 166 -15.60 2.71 -14.88
CA ASN A 166 -14.29 3.31 -15.10
C ASN A 166 -14.24 3.96 -16.48
N ASP A 167 -13.68 5.16 -16.55
CA ASP A 167 -13.33 5.81 -17.80
C ASP A 167 -12.05 5.22 -18.41
N GLU A 168 -11.78 5.57 -19.66
CA GLU A 168 -10.60 5.09 -20.39
C GLU A 168 -9.27 5.47 -19.71
N TRP A 169 -9.24 6.63 -19.06
CA TRP A 169 -8.07 7.10 -18.33
C TRP A 169 -7.78 6.21 -17.12
N THR A 170 -8.79 5.99 -16.27
CA THR A 170 -8.66 5.10 -15.10
C THR A 170 -8.25 3.69 -15.53
N LEU A 171 -8.87 3.16 -16.57
CA LEU A 171 -8.51 1.85 -17.10
C LEU A 171 -7.06 1.83 -17.59
N SER A 172 -6.61 2.88 -18.30
CA SER A 172 -5.23 2.96 -18.80
C SER A 172 -4.18 2.94 -17.68
N LEU A 173 -4.48 3.53 -16.52
CA LEU A 173 -3.62 3.46 -15.33
C LEU A 173 -3.61 2.06 -14.73
N MET A 174 -4.79 1.47 -14.54
CA MET A 174 -4.94 0.17 -13.87
C MET A 174 -4.48 -1.02 -14.70
N THR A 175 -4.37 -0.87 -16.02
CA THR A 175 -3.97 -1.93 -16.95
C THR A 175 -2.63 -1.65 -17.64
N ASN A 176 -1.84 -0.71 -17.14
CA ASN A 176 -0.51 -0.43 -17.66
C ASN A 176 0.45 -1.58 -17.29
N GLU A 177 0.74 -2.43 -18.26
CA GLU A 177 1.55 -3.63 -18.07
C GLU A 177 2.96 -3.33 -17.55
N GLU A 178 3.59 -2.23 -17.98
CA GLU A 178 4.94 -1.85 -17.53
C GLU A 178 4.93 -1.46 -16.03
N ILE A 179 3.95 -0.67 -15.61
CA ILE A 179 3.80 -0.27 -14.20
C ILE A 179 3.41 -1.47 -13.32
N LEU A 180 2.55 -2.35 -13.81
CA LEU A 180 2.19 -3.58 -13.10
C LEU A 180 3.40 -4.53 -12.98
N ASP A 181 4.25 -4.61 -14.00
CA ASP A 181 5.49 -5.39 -13.95
C ASP A 181 6.45 -4.85 -12.87
N VAL A 182 6.61 -3.53 -12.78
CA VAL A 182 7.37 -2.89 -11.70
C VAL A 182 6.81 -3.28 -10.33
N ASN A 183 5.49 -3.19 -10.15
CA ASN A 183 4.86 -3.55 -8.87
C ASN A 183 5.08 -5.02 -8.50
N GLN A 184 4.90 -5.91 -9.45
CA GLN A 184 4.87 -7.36 -9.19
C GLN A 184 6.27 -7.99 -9.13
N HIS A 185 7.24 -7.47 -9.88
CA HIS A 185 8.49 -8.17 -10.13
C HIS A 185 9.76 -7.38 -9.79
N SER A 186 9.68 -6.07 -9.50
CA SER A 186 10.86 -5.31 -9.09
C SER A 186 11.33 -5.70 -7.68
N HIS A 187 12.54 -5.33 -7.34
CA HIS A 187 13.14 -5.53 -6.01
C HIS A 187 14.09 -4.39 -5.64
N ASP A 188 14.56 -4.36 -4.40
CA ASP A 188 15.49 -3.35 -3.87
C ASP A 188 15.02 -1.90 -4.01
N GLY A 189 13.68 -1.70 -3.90
CA GLY A 189 13.08 -0.38 -3.94
C GLY A 189 13.54 0.51 -2.79
N LYS A 190 14.06 1.70 -3.10
CA LYS A 190 14.51 2.67 -2.09
C LYS A 190 14.35 4.11 -2.54
N GLN A 191 14.14 5.00 -1.56
CA GLN A 191 14.19 6.44 -1.78
C GLN A 191 15.65 6.90 -1.85
N ALA A 192 16.12 7.17 -3.07
CA ALA A 192 17.50 7.51 -3.34
C ALA A 192 17.82 8.99 -3.08
N TYR A 193 16.83 9.88 -3.24
CA TYR A 193 16.97 11.31 -3.01
C TYR A 193 15.64 11.94 -2.62
N ARG A 194 15.67 12.99 -1.81
CA ARG A 194 14.53 13.86 -1.53
C ARG A 194 14.99 15.25 -1.10
N ASP A 195 14.34 16.25 -1.65
CA ASP A 195 14.34 17.63 -1.16
C ASP A 195 12.89 18.16 -1.12
N GLU A 196 12.70 19.46 -1.04
CA GLU A 196 11.38 20.11 -1.00
C GLU A 196 10.60 20.04 -2.32
N ASN A 197 11.29 19.82 -3.45
CA ASN A 197 10.72 19.86 -4.80
C ASN A 197 10.73 18.51 -5.50
N ILE A 198 11.73 17.65 -5.23
CA ILE A 198 11.98 16.43 -5.98
C ILE A 198 12.14 15.25 -5.02
N VAL A 199 11.49 14.14 -5.37
CA VAL A 199 11.73 12.83 -4.76
C VAL A 199 12.17 11.86 -5.85
N ILE A 200 13.23 11.07 -5.59
CA ILE A 200 13.70 10.03 -6.50
C ILE A 200 13.65 8.69 -5.78
N TRP A 201 12.99 7.75 -6.42
CA TRP A 201 13.01 6.34 -6.04
C TRP A 201 13.75 5.52 -7.07
N THR A 202 14.48 4.53 -6.61
CA THR A 202 15.17 3.55 -7.46
C THR A 202 14.74 2.15 -7.06
N ALA A 203 14.74 1.25 -8.03
CA ALA A 203 14.53 -0.18 -7.82
C ALA A 203 15.29 -0.96 -8.90
N THR A 204 15.23 -2.26 -8.85
CA THR A 204 15.79 -3.16 -9.85
C THR A 204 14.65 -4.00 -10.44
N SER A 205 14.58 -4.08 -11.77
CA SER A 205 13.59 -4.91 -12.48
C SER A 205 13.92 -6.40 -12.38
N SER A 206 12.97 -7.24 -12.77
CA SER A 206 13.15 -8.71 -12.79
C SER A 206 14.31 -9.18 -13.68
N ASP A 207 14.67 -8.41 -14.72
CA ASP A 207 15.80 -8.66 -15.63
C ASP A 207 17.08 -7.89 -15.22
N ASN A 208 17.16 -7.46 -13.96
CA ASN A 208 18.30 -6.76 -13.34
C ASN A 208 18.65 -5.42 -13.98
N LYS A 209 17.68 -4.70 -14.55
CA LYS A 209 17.88 -3.34 -15.03
C LYS A 209 17.51 -2.31 -13.95
N PRO A 210 18.21 -1.17 -13.91
CA PRO A 210 17.84 -0.09 -13.00
C PRO A 210 16.51 0.54 -13.39
N LEU A 211 15.64 0.72 -12.39
CA LEU A 211 14.39 1.46 -12.47
C LEU A 211 14.54 2.76 -11.69
N VAL A 212 14.05 3.85 -12.25
CA VAL A 212 14.10 5.17 -11.61
C VAL A 212 12.76 5.86 -11.78
N ALA A 213 12.19 6.30 -10.67
CA ALA A 213 11.03 7.17 -10.66
C ALA A 213 11.43 8.54 -10.10
N VAL A 214 11.14 9.60 -10.85
CA VAL A 214 11.39 10.99 -10.46
C VAL A 214 10.05 11.68 -10.29
N PHE A 215 9.81 12.20 -9.09
CA PHE A 215 8.57 12.89 -8.74
C PHE A 215 8.86 14.37 -8.54
N ASN A 216 8.19 15.23 -9.28
CA ASN A 216 8.08 16.65 -8.94
C ASN A 216 6.98 16.80 -7.89
N VAL A 217 7.35 17.16 -6.66
CA VAL A 217 6.43 17.34 -5.54
C VAL A 217 6.21 18.80 -5.18
N SER A 218 6.82 19.73 -5.95
CA SER A 218 6.61 21.18 -5.81
C SER A 218 5.25 21.61 -6.41
N THR A 219 4.81 22.79 -6.05
CA THR A 219 3.64 23.44 -6.65
C THR A 219 3.99 24.21 -7.94
N GLU A 220 5.26 24.24 -8.30
CA GLU A 220 5.79 24.97 -9.46
C GLU A 220 6.30 23.99 -10.51
N ASP A 221 6.43 24.44 -11.75
CA ASP A 221 7.05 23.66 -12.81
C ASP A 221 8.49 23.31 -12.44
N ALA A 222 8.88 22.06 -12.62
CA ALA A 222 10.22 21.62 -12.30
C ALA A 222 11.23 22.25 -13.27
N GLU A 223 12.21 22.97 -12.72
CA GLU A 223 13.40 23.35 -13.46
C GLU A 223 14.25 22.11 -13.78
N ARG A 224 15.25 22.28 -14.67
CA ARG A 224 16.15 21.21 -15.06
C ARG A 224 16.93 20.69 -13.85
N PHE A 225 16.75 19.41 -13.52
CA PHE A 225 17.39 18.72 -12.41
C PHE A 225 18.43 17.72 -12.91
N TYR A 226 19.58 17.63 -12.24
CA TYR A 226 20.64 16.69 -12.54
C TYR A 226 20.93 15.82 -11.31
N TYR A 227 20.79 14.50 -11.47
CA TYR A 227 21.08 13.53 -10.42
C TYR A 227 22.05 12.46 -10.95
N SER A 228 23.12 12.19 -10.20
CA SER A 228 24.06 11.11 -10.54
C SER A 228 23.59 9.81 -9.92
N MET A 229 23.34 8.81 -10.74
CA MET A 229 22.89 7.49 -10.31
C MET A 229 24.02 6.54 -9.92
N GLU A 230 25.27 6.92 -10.12
CA GLU A 230 26.42 6.02 -9.89
C GLU A 230 26.51 5.48 -8.45
N SER A 231 26.04 6.23 -7.45
CA SER A 231 26.01 5.80 -6.05
C SER A 231 24.74 5.05 -5.64
N SER A 232 23.70 5.05 -6.48
CA SER A 232 22.37 4.53 -6.11
C SER A 232 22.23 3.03 -6.33
N PHE A 233 23.08 2.43 -7.18
CA PHE A 233 23.04 1.03 -7.57
C PHE A 233 24.29 0.24 -7.12
N VAL A 234 25.21 0.87 -6.36
CA VAL A 234 26.35 0.18 -5.75
C VAL A 234 25.94 -0.25 -4.36
N SER A 235 25.69 -1.52 -4.18
CA SER A 235 25.46 -2.18 -2.88
C SER A 235 26.75 -2.74 -2.34
#